data_f51fb47596b4e5f26bcdd34f541cc99f
#
_entry.id   f51fb47596b4e5f26bcdd34f541cc99f
#
_cell.length_a   1.000
_cell.length_b   1.000
_cell.length_c   1.000
_cell.angle_alpha   90.00
_cell.angle_beta   90.00
_cell.angle_gamma   90.00
#
_symmetry.space_group_name_H-M   'P 1'
#
loop_
_entity.id
_entity.type
_entity.pdbx_description
1 polymer ?
#
loop_
_entity_poly.entity_id
_entity_poly.type
_entity_poly.pdbx_seq_one_letter_code
_entity_poly.pdbx_strand_id
1 'polypeptide(L)'
;MEEDISIINSNTRNEKVRNFFVNNKNKIISTIIVLIIVIVGAYSFDSYQTNKKKEISNKFNSTTLAHSENTKETTVQNLVEIIKEQDSTYSPLSLYFIIDNKLISNQSEINEYFDILIEKTSLDKEIKNLVIYKKALFNSDQAQESDLLNMLNPLINSKSVWKSHALYLMAEYFYSKDQKQKSKEFFNQIANLEDANSDIKAEAQKRLKRD
;
A
#
# COMPACT_ATOMS: atom_id res chain seq x y z
N MET A 1 34.74 -22.52 57.54
CA MET A 1 34.50 -21.07 57.52
C MET A 1 33.96 -20.55 56.17
N GLU A 2 34.39 -21.00 55.00
CA GLU A 2 33.83 -20.58 53.72
C GLU A 2 32.43 -21.14 53.41
N GLU A 3 32.14 -22.39 53.84
CA GLU A 3 30.78 -23.01 53.67
C GLU A 3 29.70 -22.29 54.50
N ASP A 4 30.02 -21.88 55.73
CA ASP A 4 29.08 -21.15 56.58
C ASP A 4 28.74 -19.78 56.05
N ILE A 5 29.71 -19.10 55.41
CA ILE A 5 29.52 -17.79 54.77
C ILE A 5 28.62 -17.91 53.52
N SER A 6 28.76 -18.98 52.73
CA SER A 6 27.96 -19.25 51.56
C SER A 6 26.49 -19.55 51.90
N ILE A 7 26.26 -20.32 52.98
CA ILE A 7 24.91 -20.66 53.47
C ILE A 7 24.20 -19.40 54.02
N ILE A 8 24.93 -18.57 54.80
CA ILE A 8 24.37 -17.32 55.36
C ILE A 8 24.01 -16.34 54.20
N ASN A 9 24.84 -16.25 53.16
CA ASN A 9 24.60 -15.37 52.01
C ASN A 9 23.42 -15.84 51.15
N SER A 10 23.22 -17.14 50.97
CA SER A 10 22.08 -17.71 50.26
C SER A 10 20.75 -17.51 51.00
N ASN A 11 20.75 -17.71 52.32
CA ASN A 11 19.54 -17.48 53.15
C ASN A 11 19.14 -16.02 53.15
N THR A 12 20.08 -15.09 53.35
CA THR A 12 19.83 -13.66 53.31
C THR A 12 19.29 -13.19 51.94
N ARG A 13 19.79 -13.79 50.85
CA ARG A 13 19.28 -13.50 49.50
C ARG A 13 17.85 -14.02 49.32
N ASN A 14 17.56 -15.22 49.78
CA ASN A 14 16.21 -15.80 49.69
C ASN A 14 15.20 -15.01 50.53
N GLU A 15 15.58 -14.54 51.72
CA GLU A 15 14.74 -13.68 52.54
C GLU A 15 14.49 -12.32 51.89
N LYS A 16 15.47 -11.68 51.28
CA LYS A 16 15.28 -10.42 50.54
C LYS A 16 14.34 -10.59 49.36
N VAL A 17 14.45 -11.66 48.60
CA VAL A 17 13.56 -11.97 47.46
C VAL A 17 12.13 -12.21 47.98
N ARG A 18 11.97 -13.03 49.04
CA ARG A 18 10.66 -13.28 49.64
C ARG A 18 10.00 -12.00 50.16
N ASN A 19 10.76 -11.17 50.87
CA ASN A 19 10.26 -9.90 51.40
C ASN A 19 9.87 -8.93 50.30
N PHE A 20 10.63 -8.90 49.19
CA PHE A 20 10.26 -8.10 48.02
C PHE A 20 8.90 -8.52 47.44
N PHE A 21 8.66 -9.83 47.26
CA PHE A 21 7.38 -10.32 46.75
C PHE A 21 6.24 -10.07 47.72
N VAL A 22 6.43 -10.29 49.00
CA VAL A 22 5.41 -10.06 50.03
C VAL A 22 5.04 -8.58 50.10
N ASN A 23 6.04 -7.68 50.15
CA ASN A 23 5.80 -6.26 50.32
C ASN A 23 5.24 -5.60 49.03
N ASN A 24 5.51 -6.20 47.85
CA ASN A 24 5.02 -5.67 46.58
C ASN A 24 3.90 -6.51 45.96
N LYS A 25 3.31 -7.47 46.71
CA LYS A 25 2.30 -8.38 46.18
C LYS A 25 1.20 -7.70 45.37
N ASN A 26 0.60 -6.63 45.89
CA ASN A 26 -0.48 -5.92 45.22
C ASN A 26 -0.01 -5.24 43.94
N LYS A 27 1.20 -4.68 43.92
CA LYS A 27 1.77 -4.08 42.72
C LYS A 27 2.07 -5.14 41.65
N ILE A 28 2.63 -6.27 42.04
CA ILE A 28 2.92 -7.37 41.14
C ILE A 28 1.64 -7.92 40.52
N ILE A 29 0.61 -8.18 41.34
CA ILE A 29 -0.69 -8.64 40.86
C ILE A 29 -1.32 -7.63 39.88
N SER A 30 -1.31 -6.34 40.25
CA SER A 30 -1.81 -5.27 39.38
C SER A 30 -1.06 -5.23 38.02
N THR A 31 0.26 -5.34 38.02
CA THR A 31 1.06 -5.39 36.79
C THR A 31 0.71 -6.60 35.94
N ILE A 32 0.53 -7.78 36.54
CA ILE A 32 0.16 -9.00 35.81
C ILE A 32 -1.24 -8.83 35.18
N ILE A 33 -2.20 -8.26 35.90
CA ILE A 33 -3.56 -8.02 35.38
C ILE A 33 -3.49 -7.07 34.16
N VAL A 34 -2.73 -5.99 34.24
CA VAL A 34 -2.55 -5.05 33.11
C VAL A 34 -1.95 -5.75 31.91
N LEU A 35 -0.91 -6.58 32.10
CA LEU A 35 -0.29 -7.35 31.01
C LEU A 35 -1.30 -8.31 30.35
N ILE A 36 -2.12 -8.99 31.13
CA ILE A 36 -3.16 -9.89 30.61
C ILE A 36 -4.18 -9.10 29.76
N ILE A 37 -4.63 -7.92 30.23
CA ILE A 37 -5.56 -7.07 29.49
C ILE A 37 -4.96 -6.64 28.16
N VAL A 38 -3.68 -6.25 28.14
CA VAL A 38 -2.98 -5.85 26.90
C VAL A 38 -2.88 -7.02 25.93
N ILE A 39 -2.53 -8.21 26.40
CA ILE A 39 -2.42 -9.42 25.55
C ILE A 39 -3.78 -9.80 24.97
N VAL A 40 -4.83 -9.84 25.79
CA VAL A 40 -6.20 -10.16 25.35
C VAL A 40 -6.70 -9.11 24.36
N GLY A 41 -6.45 -7.83 24.64
CA GLY A 41 -6.79 -6.73 23.73
C GLY A 41 -6.11 -6.85 22.38
N ALA A 42 -4.81 -7.12 22.35
CA ALA A 42 -4.03 -7.31 21.12
C ALA A 42 -4.55 -8.51 20.30
N TYR A 43 -4.81 -9.64 20.96
CA TYR A 43 -5.35 -10.83 20.29
C TYR A 43 -6.75 -10.59 19.72
N SER A 44 -7.62 -9.93 20.49
CA SER A 44 -8.99 -9.59 20.04
C SER A 44 -8.96 -8.63 18.84
N PHE A 45 -8.06 -7.66 18.85
CA PHE A 45 -7.87 -6.73 17.75
C PHE A 45 -7.38 -7.42 16.46
N ASP A 46 -6.39 -8.31 16.58
CA ASP A 46 -5.88 -9.10 15.46
C ASP A 46 -6.95 -10.01 14.86
N SER A 47 -7.72 -10.69 15.72
CA SER A 47 -8.85 -11.53 15.28
C SER A 47 -9.94 -10.71 14.56
N TYR A 48 -10.26 -9.51 15.07
CA TYR A 48 -11.20 -8.60 14.42
C TYR A 48 -10.72 -8.17 13.03
N GLN A 49 -9.46 -7.75 12.89
CA GLN A 49 -8.88 -7.35 11.62
C GLN A 49 -8.87 -8.51 10.61
N THR A 50 -8.50 -9.69 11.05
CA THR A 50 -8.49 -10.90 10.20
C THR A 50 -9.89 -11.25 9.69
N ASN A 51 -10.91 -11.21 10.56
CA ASN A 51 -12.29 -11.47 10.19
C ASN A 51 -12.83 -10.41 9.22
N LYS A 52 -12.56 -9.13 9.47
CA LYS A 52 -12.93 -8.02 8.58
C LYS A 52 -12.30 -8.19 7.20
N LYS A 53 -11.01 -8.49 7.13
CA LYS A 53 -10.32 -8.74 5.86
C LYS A 53 -10.91 -9.91 5.09
N LYS A 54 -11.28 -11.00 5.79
CA LYS A 54 -11.96 -12.16 5.19
C LYS A 54 -13.34 -11.80 4.63
N GLU A 55 -14.11 -10.97 5.33
CA GLU A 55 -15.41 -10.47 4.86
C GLU A 55 -15.26 -9.65 3.58
N ILE A 56 -14.33 -8.68 3.57
CA ILE A 56 -14.03 -7.85 2.38
C ILE A 56 -13.58 -8.73 1.21
N SER A 57 -12.71 -9.72 1.47
CA SER A 57 -12.26 -10.69 0.47
C SER A 57 -13.42 -11.47 -0.15
N ASN A 58 -14.30 -12.01 0.70
CA ASN A 58 -15.47 -12.77 0.23
C ASN A 58 -16.42 -11.88 -0.58
N LYS A 59 -16.66 -10.64 -0.12
CA LYS A 59 -17.48 -9.67 -0.83
C LYS A 59 -16.89 -9.33 -2.19
N PHE A 60 -15.58 -9.06 -2.28
CA PHE A 60 -14.89 -8.80 -3.54
C PHE A 60 -15.03 -9.98 -4.50
N ASN A 61 -14.69 -11.20 -4.04
CA ASN A 61 -14.73 -12.39 -4.86
C ASN A 61 -16.15 -12.71 -5.37
N SER A 62 -17.15 -12.67 -4.47
CA SER A 62 -18.54 -12.92 -4.87
C SER A 62 -19.06 -11.87 -5.85
N THR A 63 -18.70 -10.60 -5.66
CA THR A 63 -19.12 -9.49 -6.53
C THR A 63 -18.49 -9.61 -7.92
N THR A 64 -17.19 -9.90 -8.00
CA THR A 64 -16.48 -9.97 -9.29
C THR A 64 -16.83 -11.23 -10.06
N LEU A 65 -17.07 -12.35 -9.39
CA LEU A 65 -17.52 -13.61 -10.04
C LEU A 65 -18.97 -13.54 -10.53
N ALA A 66 -19.85 -12.80 -9.84
CA ALA A 66 -21.24 -12.62 -10.22
C ALA A 66 -21.46 -11.47 -11.21
N HIS A 67 -20.40 -10.77 -11.63
CA HIS A 67 -20.50 -9.63 -12.51
C HIS A 67 -21.06 -10.05 -13.89
N SER A 68 -22.07 -9.30 -14.35
CA SER A 68 -22.69 -9.38 -15.68
C SER A 68 -23.34 -8.02 -15.99
N GLU A 69 -23.76 -7.81 -17.23
CA GLU A 69 -24.50 -6.58 -17.58
C GLU A 69 -25.76 -6.38 -16.71
N ASN A 70 -26.46 -7.46 -16.34
CA ASN A 70 -27.66 -7.38 -15.50
C ASN A 70 -27.36 -7.04 -14.03
N THR A 71 -26.12 -7.25 -13.56
CA THR A 71 -25.69 -6.99 -12.19
C THR A 71 -24.76 -5.78 -12.07
N LYS A 72 -24.57 -5.02 -13.15
CA LYS A 72 -23.59 -3.94 -13.23
C LYS A 72 -23.74 -2.93 -12.09
N GLU A 73 -24.97 -2.45 -11.83
CA GLU A 73 -25.23 -1.46 -10.78
C GLU A 73 -24.86 -1.99 -9.39
N THR A 74 -25.32 -3.19 -9.06
CA THR A 74 -24.99 -3.85 -7.76
C THR A 74 -23.50 -4.12 -7.66
N THR A 75 -22.85 -4.51 -8.77
CA THR A 75 -21.38 -4.69 -8.80
C THR A 75 -20.65 -3.40 -8.47
N VAL A 76 -21.04 -2.27 -9.08
CA VAL A 76 -20.46 -0.95 -8.80
C VAL A 76 -20.65 -0.58 -7.33
N GLN A 77 -21.87 -0.69 -6.81
CA GLN A 77 -22.15 -0.38 -5.40
C GLN A 77 -21.26 -1.16 -4.44
N ASN A 78 -21.18 -2.48 -4.61
CA ASN A 78 -20.37 -3.35 -3.76
C ASN A 78 -18.87 -3.02 -3.85
N LEU A 79 -18.34 -2.75 -5.06
CA LEU A 79 -16.93 -2.41 -5.24
C LEU A 79 -16.59 -1.03 -4.65
N VAL A 80 -17.48 -0.05 -4.79
CA VAL A 80 -17.32 1.28 -4.18
C VAL A 80 -17.34 1.19 -2.64
N GLU A 81 -18.21 0.35 -2.07
CA GLU A 81 -18.17 0.10 -0.62
C GLU A 81 -16.82 -0.48 -0.18
N ILE A 82 -16.27 -1.47 -0.93
CA ILE A 82 -14.93 -2.02 -0.64
C ILE A 82 -13.84 -0.94 -0.74
N ILE A 83 -13.90 -0.04 -1.72
CA ILE A 83 -12.95 1.08 -1.82
C ILE A 83 -13.02 1.96 -0.56
N LYS A 84 -14.22 2.25 -0.07
CA LYS A 84 -14.44 3.07 1.13
C LYS A 84 -14.01 2.40 2.43
N GLU A 85 -13.91 1.06 2.47
CA GLU A 85 -13.35 0.31 3.60
C GLU A 85 -11.83 0.49 3.75
N GLN A 86 -11.15 1.05 2.75
CA GLN A 86 -9.71 1.36 2.76
C GLN A 86 -8.82 0.12 3.06
N ASP A 87 -9.28 -1.07 2.66
CA ASP A 87 -8.45 -2.28 2.75
C ASP A 87 -7.26 -2.19 1.79
N SER A 88 -6.08 -2.49 2.29
CA SER A 88 -4.82 -2.35 1.53
C SER A 88 -4.71 -3.24 0.30
N THR A 89 -5.50 -4.31 0.22
CA THR A 89 -5.51 -5.28 -0.88
C THR A 89 -6.72 -5.10 -1.78
N TYR A 90 -7.92 -5.14 -1.19
CA TYR A 90 -9.15 -5.24 -1.96
C TYR A 90 -9.68 -3.89 -2.44
N SER A 91 -9.32 -2.78 -1.77
CA SER A 91 -9.74 -1.45 -2.25
C SER A 91 -9.07 -1.07 -3.58
N PRO A 92 -7.74 -1.23 -3.77
CA PRO A 92 -7.11 -1.05 -5.07
C PRO A 92 -7.64 -2.02 -6.15
N LEU A 93 -7.84 -3.30 -5.81
CA LEU A 93 -8.36 -4.29 -6.75
C LEU A 93 -9.79 -3.95 -7.21
N SER A 94 -10.62 -3.43 -6.31
CA SER A 94 -11.98 -2.98 -6.63
C SER A 94 -11.98 -1.82 -7.62
N LEU A 95 -11.11 -0.82 -7.40
CA LEU A 95 -10.98 0.30 -8.34
C LEU A 95 -10.48 -0.17 -9.71
N TYR A 96 -9.50 -1.08 -9.75
CA TYR A 96 -8.98 -1.60 -11.01
C TYR A 96 -10.05 -2.41 -11.76
N PHE A 97 -10.84 -3.22 -11.06
CA PHE A 97 -11.95 -3.94 -11.67
C PHE A 97 -13.00 -2.97 -12.29
N ILE A 98 -13.33 -1.88 -11.61
CA ILE A 98 -14.22 -0.84 -12.12
C ILE A 98 -13.67 -0.22 -13.42
N ILE A 99 -12.38 0.10 -13.45
CA ILE A 99 -11.72 0.74 -14.60
C ILE A 99 -11.62 -0.24 -15.78
N ASP A 100 -11.12 -1.46 -15.54
CA ASP A 100 -10.85 -2.45 -16.57
C ASP A 100 -12.15 -2.91 -17.27
N ASN A 101 -13.26 -2.97 -16.52
CA ASN A 101 -14.59 -3.31 -17.05
C ASN A 101 -15.43 -2.08 -17.45
N LYS A 102 -14.88 -0.86 -17.37
CA LYS A 102 -15.57 0.41 -17.72
C LYS A 102 -16.94 0.54 -17.05
N LEU A 103 -17.01 0.19 -15.77
CA LEU A 103 -18.28 0.16 -15.04
C LEU A 103 -18.79 1.57 -14.69
N ILE A 104 -17.88 2.53 -14.50
CA ILE A 104 -18.15 3.94 -14.24
C ILE A 104 -17.54 4.77 -15.37
N SER A 105 -18.35 5.66 -15.95
CA SER A 105 -17.91 6.56 -17.04
C SER A 105 -17.49 7.93 -16.53
N ASN A 106 -17.84 8.28 -15.29
CA ASN A 106 -17.49 9.57 -14.70
C ASN A 106 -16.03 9.58 -14.24
N GLN A 107 -15.19 10.30 -14.98
CA GLN A 107 -13.76 10.40 -14.71
C GLN A 107 -13.46 11.08 -13.35
N SER A 108 -14.25 12.07 -12.96
CA SER A 108 -14.07 12.75 -11.67
C SER A 108 -14.28 11.77 -10.51
N GLU A 109 -15.31 10.95 -10.59
CA GLU A 109 -15.64 9.94 -9.59
C GLU A 109 -14.53 8.89 -9.46
N ILE A 110 -13.96 8.42 -10.58
CA ILE A 110 -12.82 7.50 -10.56
C ILE A 110 -11.59 8.17 -9.93
N ASN A 111 -11.37 9.46 -10.20
CA ASN A 111 -10.27 10.20 -9.58
C ASN A 111 -10.44 10.35 -8.06
N GLU A 112 -11.67 10.55 -7.57
CA GLU A 112 -11.96 10.57 -6.13
C GLU A 112 -11.61 9.21 -5.46
N TYR A 113 -11.89 8.09 -6.15
CA TYR A 113 -11.48 6.77 -5.63
C TYR A 113 -9.96 6.58 -5.63
N PHE A 114 -9.25 7.07 -6.63
CA PHE A 114 -7.79 7.11 -6.60
C PHE A 114 -7.29 7.93 -5.40
N ASP A 115 -7.92 9.07 -5.09
CA ASP A 115 -7.53 9.91 -3.96
C ASP A 115 -7.78 9.22 -2.61
N ILE A 116 -8.88 8.46 -2.46
CA ILE A 116 -9.11 7.62 -1.28
C ILE A 116 -7.97 6.62 -1.11
N LEU A 117 -7.53 5.95 -2.18
CA LEU A 117 -6.45 4.98 -2.11
C LEU A 117 -5.09 5.64 -1.78
N ILE A 118 -4.79 6.78 -2.37
CA ILE A 118 -3.49 7.46 -2.21
C ILE A 118 -3.39 8.15 -0.85
N GLU A 119 -4.47 8.78 -0.37
CA GLU A 119 -4.43 9.67 0.79
C GLU A 119 -4.93 9.00 2.07
N LYS A 120 -5.91 8.09 1.98
CA LYS A 120 -6.63 7.56 3.13
C LYS A 120 -6.36 6.08 3.40
N THR A 121 -5.91 5.31 2.39
CA THR A 121 -5.65 3.89 2.55
C THR A 121 -4.20 3.65 2.98
N SER A 122 -4.00 2.81 4.00
CA SER A 122 -2.67 2.43 4.46
C SER A 122 -2.05 1.39 3.51
N LEU A 123 -1.47 1.86 2.42
CA LEU A 123 -0.81 1.04 1.41
C LEU A 123 0.69 0.94 1.66
N ASP A 124 1.27 -0.21 1.35
CA ASP A 124 2.72 -0.33 1.24
C ASP A 124 3.26 0.63 0.18
N LYS A 125 4.47 1.14 0.39
CA LYS A 125 5.07 2.21 -0.45
C LYS A 125 4.98 1.91 -1.94
N GLU A 126 5.35 0.71 -2.38
CA GLU A 126 5.36 0.37 -3.80
C GLU A 126 3.95 0.11 -4.36
N ILE A 127 3.01 -0.32 -3.53
CA ILE A 127 1.58 -0.41 -3.90
C ILE A 127 0.99 1.00 -4.06
N LYS A 128 1.30 1.92 -3.14
CA LYS A 128 0.90 3.33 -3.28
C LYS A 128 1.48 3.95 -4.56
N ASN A 129 2.73 3.68 -4.87
CA ASN A 129 3.39 4.13 -6.08
C ASN A 129 2.70 3.56 -7.34
N LEU A 130 2.30 2.29 -7.32
CA LEU A 130 1.49 1.70 -8.40
C LEU A 130 0.16 2.44 -8.59
N VAL A 131 -0.54 2.76 -7.49
CA VAL A 131 -1.82 3.49 -7.55
C VAL A 131 -1.61 4.88 -8.17
N ILE A 132 -0.55 5.60 -7.78
CA ILE A 132 -0.18 6.90 -8.36
C ILE A 132 0.10 6.76 -9.86
N TYR A 133 0.88 5.76 -10.26
CA TYR A 133 1.15 5.49 -11.67
C TYR A 133 -0.13 5.21 -12.47
N LYS A 134 -1.02 4.35 -11.92
CA LYS A 134 -2.30 4.02 -12.57
C LYS A 134 -3.23 5.24 -12.65
N LYS A 135 -3.25 6.13 -11.65
CA LYS A 135 -3.99 7.40 -11.71
C LYS A 135 -3.45 8.29 -12.85
N ALA A 136 -2.14 8.43 -12.95
CA ALA A 136 -1.52 9.21 -14.01
C ALA A 136 -1.80 8.61 -15.40
N LEU A 137 -1.71 7.28 -15.55
CA LEU A 137 -2.03 6.58 -16.79
C LEU A 137 -3.51 6.77 -17.17
N PHE A 138 -4.43 6.64 -16.22
CA PHE A 138 -5.87 6.83 -16.45
C PHE A 138 -6.20 8.25 -16.95
N ASN A 139 -5.44 9.25 -16.49
CA ASN A 139 -5.66 10.66 -16.88
C ASN A 139 -4.82 11.12 -18.08
N SER A 140 -3.85 10.33 -18.55
CA SER A 140 -2.82 10.77 -19.50
C SER A 140 -3.34 11.37 -20.80
N ASP A 141 -4.46 10.86 -21.33
CA ASP A 141 -5.01 11.33 -22.61
C ASP A 141 -5.57 12.75 -22.53
N GLN A 142 -6.08 13.15 -21.36
CA GLN A 142 -6.76 14.44 -21.13
C GLN A 142 -5.94 15.42 -20.29
N ALA A 143 -4.93 14.95 -19.58
CA ALA A 143 -4.12 15.78 -18.70
C ALA A 143 -3.31 16.83 -19.47
N GLN A 144 -3.14 18.01 -18.86
CA GLN A 144 -2.10 18.95 -19.29
C GLN A 144 -0.72 18.43 -18.87
N GLU A 145 0.33 18.87 -19.56
CA GLU A 145 1.73 18.49 -19.27
C GLU A 145 2.09 18.67 -17.79
N SER A 146 1.76 19.85 -17.22
CA SER A 146 2.01 20.16 -15.82
C SER A 146 1.33 19.20 -14.85
N ASP A 147 0.09 18.82 -15.13
CA ASP A 147 -0.70 17.99 -14.26
C ASP A 147 -0.18 16.54 -14.25
N LEU A 148 0.13 16.01 -15.46
CA LEU A 148 0.69 14.67 -15.59
C LEU A 148 2.07 14.58 -14.92
N LEU A 149 2.91 15.61 -15.13
CA LEU A 149 4.23 15.67 -14.50
C LEU A 149 4.11 15.75 -12.98
N ASN A 150 3.20 16.58 -12.45
CA ASN A 150 2.97 16.68 -11.01
C ASN A 150 2.49 15.35 -10.40
N MET A 151 1.60 14.62 -11.08
CA MET A 151 1.16 13.29 -10.63
C MET A 151 2.32 12.28 -10.59
N LEU A 152 3.21 12.31 -11.59
CA LEU A 152 4.31 11.35 -11.72
C LEU A 152 5.59 11.74 -10.96
N ASN A 153 5.70 12.99 -10.53
CA ASN A 153 6.89 13.53 -9.85
C ASN A 153 7.32 12.70 -8.62
N PRO A 154 6.40 12.20 -7.76
CA PRO A 154 6.77 11.34 -6.64
C PRO A 154 7.47 10.04 -7.06
N LEU A 155 7.17 9.51 -8.24
CA LEU A 155 7.77 8.30 -8.80
C LEU A 155 9.11 8.59 -9.48
N ILE A 156 9.14 9.63 -10.32
CA ILE A 156 10.32 10.03 -11.09
C ILE A 156 11.49 10.40 -10.17
N ASN A 157 11.22 11.09 -9.06
CA ASN A 157 12.22 11.55 -8.11
C ASN A 157 12.50 10.58 -6.96
N SER A 158 12.05 9.34 -7.06
CA SER A 158 12.26 8.32 -6.01
C SER A 158 13.05 7.11 -6.53
N LYS A 159 13.39 6.19 -5.60
CA LYS A 159 13.93 4.87 -5.91
C LYS A 159 12.81 3.82 -6.06
N SER A 160 11.67 4.20 -6.61
CA SER A 160 10.56 3.28 -6.84
C SER A 160 10.82 2.36 -8.02
N VAL A 161 10.34 1.12 -7.93
CA VAL A 161 10.31 0.19 -9.07
C VAL A 161 9.45 0.70 -10.23
N TRP A 162 8.56 1.67 -9.96
CA TRP A 162 7.68 2.32 -10.94
C TRP A 162 8.31 3.52 -11.65
N LYS A 163 9.54 3.90 -11.28
CA LYS A 163 10.23 5.06 -11.89
C LYS A 163 10.36 4.94 -13.41
N SER A 164 10.82 3.78 -13.90
CA SER A 164 10.96 3.57 -15.36
C SER A 164 9.61 3.62 -16.09
N HIS A 165 8.54 3.13 -15.46
CA HIS A 165 7.18 3.21 -16.01
C HIS A 165 6.68 4.65 -16.07
N ALA A 166 6.94 5.45 -15.03
CA ALA A 166 6.56 6.86 -14.98
C ALA A 166 7.30 7.69 -16.05
N LEU A 167 8.60 7.47 -16.19
CA LEU A 167 9.40 8.10 -17.26
C LEU A 167 8.91 7.69 -18.66
N TYR A 168 8.55 6.43 -18.84
CA TYR A 168 8.03 5.91 -20.10
C TYR A 168 6.68 6.55 -20.46
N LEU A 169 5.78 6.67 -19.48
CA LEU A 169 4.49 7.34 -19.67
C LEU A 169 4.69 8.81 -20.11
N MET A 170 5.62 9.53 -19.49
CA MET A 170 5.96 10.90 -19.91
C MET A 170 6.56 10.93 -21.34
N ALA A 171 7.43 9.98 -21.68
CA ALA A 171 7.99 9.90 -23.03
C ALA A 171 6.89 9.68 -24.10
N GLU A 172 5.97 8.74 -23.87
CA GLU A 172 4.84 8.47 -24.76
C GLU A 172 3.86 9.66 -24.83
N TYR A 173 3.60 10.33 -23.70
CA TYR A 173 2.79 11.55 -23.67
C TYR A 173 3.37 12.63 -24.60
N PHE A 174 4.68 12.94 -24.49
CA PHE A 174 5.32 13.92 -25.36
C PHE A 174 5.37 13.47 -26.82
N TYR A 175 5.58 12.19 -27.05
CA TYR A 175 5.54 11.62 -28.39
C TYR A 175 4.17 11.82 -29.04
N SER A 176 3.08 11.54 -28.32
CA SER A 176 1.70 11.73 -28.81
C SER A 176 1.34 13.19 -29.12
N LYS A 177 2.04 14.14 -28.47
CA LYS A 177 1.88 15.59 -28.71
C LYS A 177 2.86 16.15 -29.76
N ASP A 178 3.55 15.28 -30.51
CA ASP A 178 4.62 15.61 -31.50
C ASP A 178 5.79 16.40 -30.90
N GLN A 179 5.98 16.35 -29.58
CA GLN A 179 7.10 16.96 -28.86
C GLN A 179 8.29 15.99 -28.79
N LYS A 180 8.81 15.61 -29.95
CA LYS A 180 9.82 14.53 -30.09
C LYS A 180 11.07 14.75 -29.24
N GLN A 181 11.55 16.00 -29.15
CA GLN A 181 12.74 16.30 -28.37
C GLN A 181 12.57 16.00 -26.91
N LYS A 182 11.44 16.41 -26.29
CA LYS A 182 11.12 16.08 -24.90
C LYS A 182 10.93 14.57 -24.70
N SER A 183 10.25 13.91 -25.64
CA SER A 183 10.10 12.46 -25.63
C SER A 183 11.45 11.75 -25.56
N LYS A 184 12.41 12.14 -26.44
CA LYS A 184 13.77 11.59 -26.44
C LYS A 184 14.51 11.82 -25.12
N GLU A 185 14.33 12.97 -24.47
CA GLU A 185 14.94 13.25 -23.17
C GLU A 185 14.47 12.26 -22.10
N PHE A 186 13.19 11.92 -22.06
CA PHE A 186 12.65 10.91 -21.13
C PHE A 186 13.12 9.49 -21.49
N PHE A 187 13.15 9.11 -22.78
CA PHE A 187 13.71 7.81 -23.18
C PHE A 187 15.21 7.69 -22.84
N ASN A 188 16.00 8.75 -22.97
CA ASN A 188 17.40 8.77 -22.55
C ASN A 188 17.54 8.59 -21.02
N GLN A 189 16.67 9.20 -20.22
CA GLN A 189 16.67 8.98 -18.78
C GLN A 189 16.45 7.50 -18.44
N ILE A 190 15.52 6.82 -19.13
CA ILE A 190 15.27 5.38 -18.93
C ILE A 190 16.49 4.55 -19.36
N ALA A 191 17.08 4.85 -20.51
CA ALA A 191 18.23 4.11 -21.02
C ALA A 191 19.45 4.17 -20.08
N ASN A 192 19.62 5.30 -19.37
CA ASN A 192 20.68 5.55 -18.41
C ASN A 192 20.34 5.13 -16.96
N LEU A 193 19.11 4.72 -16.70
CA LEU A 193 18.69 4.29 -15.37
C LEU A 193 19.22 2.87 -15.09
N GLU A 194 20.00 2.69 -14.01
CA GLU A 194 20.60 1.40 -13.68
C GLU A 194 19.52 0.36 -13.30
N ASP A 195 18.57 0.76 -12.48
CA ASP A 195 17.50 -0.10 -11.92
C ASP A 195 16.21 -0.06 -12.77
N ALA A 196 16.29 0.33 -14.05
CA ALA A 196 15.12 0.34 -14.91
C ALA A 196 14.59 -1.08 -15.14
N ASN A 197 13.25 -1.19 -15.25
CA ASN A 197 12.64 -2.42 -15.74
C ASN A 197 13.25 -2.78 -17.10
N SER A 198 13.69 -4.04 -17.28
CA SER A 198 14.42 -4.51 -18.46
C SER A 198 13.67 -4.28 -19.76
N ASP A 199 12.36 -4.57 -19.76
CA ASP A 199 11.53 -4.48 -20.97
C ASP A 199 11.31 -3.02 -21.38
N ILE A 200 11.07 -2.14 -20.39
CA ILE A 200 10.91 -0.71 -20.60
C ILE A 200 12.23 -0.08 -21.09
N LYS A 201 13.35 -0.51 -20.52
CA LYS A 201 14.69 -0.06 -20.96
C LYS A 201 14.98 -0.47 -22.40
N ALA A 202 14.68 -1.71 -22.76
CA ALA A 202 14.84 -2.20 -24.13
C ALA A 202 13.95 -1.44 -25.13
N GLU A 203 12.68 -1.18 -24.78
CA GLU A 203 11.78 -0.41 -25.64
C GLU A 203 12.23 1.05 -25.76
N ALA A 204 12.68 1.69 -24.68
CA ALA A 204 13.24 3.04 -24.73
C ALA A 204 14.46 3.14 -25.66
N GLN A 205 15.38 2.17 -25.58
CA GLN A 205 16.53 2.10 -26.48
C GLN A 205 16.14 1.90 -27.95
N LYS A 206 15.08 1.12 -28.21
CA LYS A 206 14.55 0.92 -29.55
C LYS A 206 13.90 2.19 -30.11
N ARG A 207 13.16 2.94 -29.28
CA ARG A 207 12.58 4.24 -29.64
C ARG A 207 13.66 5.26 -30.00
N LEU A 208 14.75 5.34 -29.21
CA LEU A 208 15.87 6.24 -29.46
C LEU A 208 16.62 5.94 -30.79
N LYS A 209 16.57 4.72 -31.29
CA LYS A 209 17.21 4.34 -32.56
C LYS A 209 16.35 4.59 -33.81
N ARG A 210 15.04 4.74 -33.65
CA ARG A 210 14.06 4.88 -34.74
C ARG A 210 13.87 6.34 -35.18
N ASP A 211 14.10 7.27 -34.26
CA ASP A 211 13.94 8.72 -34.43
C ASP A 211 15.27 9.45 -34.57
#